data_39ea17c79fd12b4dfcc0191d2917c88b
#
_entry.id   39ea17c79fd12b4dfcc0191d2917c88b
#
_cell.length_a   1.000
_cell.length_b   1.000
_cell.length_c   1.000
_cell.angle_alpha   90.00
_cell.angle_beta   90.00
_cell.angle_gamma   90.00
#
_symmetry.space_group_name_H-M   'P 1'
#
loop_
_entity.id
_entity.type
_entity.pdbx_description
1 polymer ?
#
loop_
_entity_poly.entity_id
_entity_poly.type
_entity_poly.pdbx_seq_one_letter_code
_entity_poly.pdbx_strand_id
1 'polypeptide(L)'
;MRNALFFISILLCSVCEVSAQGYNNPVISGFHPDPSVCKAGDDYYLVNSSFQYFPGVPLFHSKDLVHWEQIGNCLTRPSQLNLADANSGSGIFAPTIRYNDGIFYMITTNVSGKGNFLVHTTDPHGEWSEPVWLEQGGIDPSLYFEDGKCFMVSNPDGYINLCEIDPMTGKQLSSSKRIWNGTG
;
A
#
# COMPACT_ATOMS: atom_id res chain seq x y z
N MET A 1 17.67 19.66 75.46
CA MET A 1 17.97 20.24 74.14
C MET A 1 17.90 19.12 73.13
N ARG A 2 16.83 19.05 72.38
CA ARG A 2 16.58 17.97 71.36
C ARG A 2 16.99 18.49 70.01
N ASN A 3 18.02 17.88 69.39
CA ASN A 3 18.46 18.20 68.04
C ASN A 3 17.50 17.54 67.06
N ALA A 4 16.78 18.33 66.27
CA ALA A 4 15.97 17.89 65.15
C ALA A 4 16.88 17.77 63.93
N LEU A 5 17.10 16.56 63.43
CA LEU A 5 17.73 16.30 62.15
C LEU A 5 16.67 16.45 61.04
N PHE A 6 16.83 17.49 60.21
CA PHE A 6 16.08 17.62 58.97
C PHE A 6 16.70 16.73 57.88
N PHE A 7 15.98 15.68 57.45
CA PHE A 7 16.31 14.92 56.26
C PHE A 7 15.74 15.65 55.06
N ILE A 8 16.60 16.26 54.24
CA ILE A 8 16.24 16.76 52.93
C ILE A 8 16.30 15.60 51.93
N SER A 9 15.13 15.04 51.56
CA SER A 9 15.01 14.11 50.43
C SER A 9 15.10 14.90 49.13
N ILE A 10 16.25 14.82 48.48
CA ILE A 10 16.39 15.31 47.08
C ILE A 10 15.73 14.30 46.19
N LEU A 11 14.54 14.61 45.71
CA LEU A 11 13.86 13.85 44.66
C LEU A 11 14.56 14.16 43.34
N LEU A 12 15.46 13.27 42.90
CA LEU A 12 16.00 13.30 41.52
C LEU A 12 14.88 12.95 40.57
N CYS A 13 14.17 13.94 40.03
CA CYS A 13 13.38 13.76 38.82
C CYS A 13 14.34 13.54 37.64
N SER A 14 14.50 12.29 37.23
CA SER A 14 15.11 11.99 35.92
C SER A 14 14.18 12.54 34.86
N VAL A 15 14.49 13.72 34.34
CA VAL A 15 13.87 14.25 33.14
C VAL A 15 14.41 13.41 32.00
N CYS A 16 13.64 12.41 31.55
CA CYS A 16 13.87 11.81 30.25
C CYS A 16 13.64 12.89 29.22
N GLU A 17 14.70 13.48 28.69
CA GLU A 17 14.62 14.30 27.49
C GLU A 17 14.19 13.39 26.35
N VAL A 18 12.90 13.41 26.01
CA VAL A 18 12.41 12.84 24.77
C VAL A 18 12.89 13.79 23.66
N SER A 19 14.08 13.51 23.14
CA SER A 19 14.56 14.16 21.93
C SER A 19 13.66 13.71 20.79
N ALA A 20 12.78 14.56 20.33
CA ALA A 20 12.05 14.32 19.09
C ALA A 20 13.10 14.30 17.97
N GLN A 21 13.35 13.12 17.39
CA GLN A 21 14.17 13.03 16.20
C GLN A 21 13.40 13.70 15.06
N GLY A 22 13.91 14.85 14.60
CA GLY A 22 13.43 15.48 13.39
C GLY A 22 13.81 14.62 12.16
N TYR A 23 12.94 14.59 11.16
CA TYR A 23 13.25 14.00 9.87
C TYR A 23 13.03 15.01 8.74
N ASN A 24 13.67 14.77 7.60
CA ASN A 24 13.55 15.65 6.43
C ASN A 24 12.47 15.11 5.49
N ASN A 25 11.65 16.01 4.93
CA ASN A 25 10.76 15.69 3.82
C ASN A 25 11.41 16.12 2.49
N PRO A 26 11.20 15.35 1.40
CA PRO A 26 10.49 14.07 1.35
C PRO A 26 11.31 12.92 1.95
N VAL A 27 10.65 11.96 2.63
CA VAL A 27 11.31 10.75 3.19
C VAL A 27 11.79 9.79 2.09
N ILE A 28 11.19 9.84 0.91
CA ILE A 28 11.67 9.17 -0.31
C ILE A 28 11.81 10.25 -1.37
N SER A 29 13.04 10.54 -1.80
CA SER A 29 13.33 11.56 -2.81
C SER A 29 13.10 11.02 -4.21
N GLY A 30 12.55 11.85 -5.10
CA GLY A 30 12.33 11.51 -6.50
C GLY A 30 10.86 11.51 -6.90
N PHE A 31 10.55 10.82 -8.00
CA PHE A 31 9.19 10.71 -8.53
C PHE A 31 8.55 9.41 -8.03
N HIS A 32 7.77 9.54 -6.96
CA HIS A 32 7.06 8.44 -6.29
C HIS A 32 5.58 8.79 -6.09
N PRO A 33 4.79 8.88 -7.18
CA PRO A 33 3.39 9.28 -7.11
C PRO A 33 2.50 8.16 -6.57
N ASP A 34 1.33 8.54 -6.04
CA ASP A 34 0.26 7.65 -5.61
C ASP A 34 0.72 6.59 -4.58
N PRO A 35 1.40 6.99 -3.49
CA PRO A 35 1.93 6.02 -2.53
C PRO A 35 0.81 5.33 -1.76
N SER A 36 0.94 4.02 -1.58
CA SER A 36 0.12 3.23 -0.67
C SER A 36 0.99 2.45 0.31
N VAL A 37 0.61 2.44 1.58
CA VAL A 37 1.35 1.79 2.68
C VAL A 37 0.49 0.73 3.35
N CYS A 38 1.08 -0.41 3.69
CA CYS A 38 0.51 -1.35 4.65
C CYS A 38 1.49 -1.67 5.77
N LYS A 39 0.97 -2.17 6.89
CA LYS A 39 1.75 -2.67 8.02
C LYS A 39 1.61 -4.18 8.12
N ALA A 40 2.73 -4.90 8.33
CA ALA A 40 2.77 -6.33 8.58
C ALA A 40 3.71 -6.59 9.75
N GLY A 41 3.16 -6.94 10.91
CA GLY A 41 3.94 -7.03 12.15
C GLY A 41 4.53 -5.67 12.54
N ASP A 42 5.86 -5.59 12.64
CA ASP A 42 6.60 -4.36 12.94
C ASP A 42 7.18 -3.66 11.69
N ASP A 43 6.79 -4.14 10.51
CA ASP A 43 7.29 -3.68 9.22
C ASP A 43 6.24 -2.89 8.45
N TYR A 44 6.70 -1.92 7.66
CA TYR A 44 5.88 -1.14 6.75
C TYR A 44 6.35 -1.35 5.32
N TYR A 45 5.40 -1.49 4.41
CA TYR A 45 5.64 -1.69 2.98
C TYR A 45 4.90 -0.64 2.18
N LEU A 46 5.59 -0.02 1.22
CA LEU A 46 5.05 1.06 0.39
C LEU A 46 5.23 0.72 -1.09
N VAL A 47 4.22 1.03 -1.88
CA VAL A 47 4.21 0.91 -3.33
C VAL A 47 3.84 2.23 -3.99
N ASN A 48 4.24 2.41 -5.27
CA ASN A 48 3.96 3.60 -6.07
C ASN A 48 3.52 3.22 -7.49
N SER A 49 2.85 4.16 -8.17
CA SER A 49 2.62 4.09 -9.62
C SER A 49 3.93 3.98 -10.39
N SER A 50 3.93 3.21 -11.46
CA SER A 50 5.11 3.03 -12.33
C SER A 50 4.85 3.37 -13.80
N PHE A 51 3.63 3.67 -14.18
CA PHE A 51 3.22 4.03 -15.54
C PHE A 51 3.77 3.06 -16.60
N GLN A 52 4.48 3.57 -17.60
CA GLN A 52 5.09 2.79 -18.69
C GLN A 52 6.43 2.15 -18.33
N TYR A 53 6.93 2.31 -17.10
CA TYR A 53 8.24 1.80 -16.71
C TYR A 53 8.19 0.35 -16.25
N PHE A 54 9.24 -0.41 -16.62
CA PHE A 54 9.46 -1.80 -16.21
C PHE A 54 10.85 -1.93 -15.55
N PRO A 55 10.98 -2.66 -14.42
CA PRO A 55 9.96 -3.38 -13.65
C PRO A 55 8.91 -2.45 -13.05
N GLY A 56 7.66 -2.96 -12.92
CA GLY A 56 6.52 -2.15 -12.46
C GLY A 56 6.29 -2.24 -10.95
N VAL A 57 5.68 -1.20 -10.40
CA VAL A 57 5.29 -1.06 -9.00
C VAL A 57 6.47 -1.26 -8.05
N PRO A 58 7.33 -0.24 -7.88
CA PRO A 58 8.43 -0.30 -6.91
C PRO A 58 7.90 -0.56 -5.50
N LEU A 59 8.61 -1.39 -4.76
CA LEU A 59 8.28 -1.83 -3.41
C LEU A 59 9.36 -1.37 -2.45
N PHE A 60 8.96 -0.66 -1.42
CA PHE A 60 9.83 -0.14 -0.36
C PHE A 60 9.46 -0.77 0.97
N HIS A 61 10.46 -0.86 1.84
CA HIS A 61 10.34 -1.36 3.21
C HIS A 61 10.84 -0.31 4.21
N SER A 62 10.21 -0.23 5.38
CA SER A 62 10.63 0.60 6.50
C SER A 62 10.23 -0.03 7.84
N LYS A 63 10.97 0.31 8.90
CA LYS A 63 10.63 -0.01 10.29
C LYS A 63 9.97 1.16 11.04
N ASP A 64 10.04 2.37 10.50
CA ASP A 64 9.67 3.59 11.22
C ASP A 64 8.91 4.64 10.39
N LEU A 65 8.58 4.34 9.12
CA LEU A 65 7.93 5.23 8.16
C LEU A 65 8.79 6.44 7.72
N VAL A 66 10.04 6.52 8.18
CA VAL A 66 10.98 7.61 7.88
C VAL A 66 12.13 7.12 7.00
N HIS A 67 12.73 5.98 7.38
CA HIS A 67 13.84 5.38 6.66
C HIS A 67 13.31 4.26 5.76
N TRP A 68 13.30 4.53 4.45
CA TRP A 68 12.79 3.64 3.43
C TRP A 68 13.91 3.06 2.57
N GLU A 69 13.85 1.77 2.32
CA GLU A 69 14.72 1.06 1.39
C GLU A 69 13.88 0.44 0.28
N GLN A 70 14.24 0.66 -0.98
CA GLN A 70 13.61 -0.06 -2.08
C GLN A 70 14.12 -1.50 -2.10
N ILE A 71 13.23 -2.45 -1.85
CA ILE A 71 13.56 -3.88 -1.78
C ILE A 71 13.28 -4.64 -3.08
N GLY A 72 12.65 -4.00 -4.05
CA GLY A 72 12.34 -4.59 -5.34
C GLY A 72 11.14 -3.94 -6.04
N ASN A 73 10.42 -4.77 -6.78
CA ASN A 73 9.21 -4.39 -7.51
C ASN A 73 8.20 -5.55 -7.44
N CYS A 74 6.90 -5.24 -7.40
CA CYS A 74 5.85 -6.26 -7.41
C CYS A 74 5.68 -6.93 -8.78
N LEU A 75 5.98 -6.21 -9.87
CA LEU A 75 5.80 -6.68 -11.25
C LEU A 75 7.15 -6.75 -11.95
N THR A 76 7.74 -7.95 -11.98
CA THR A 76 9.11 -8.19 -12.46
C THR A 76 9.18 -9.07 -13.70
N ARG A 77 8.06 -9.66 -14.13
CA ARG A 77 8.01 -10.58 -15.27
C ARG A 77 7.12 -10.03 -16.40
N PRO A 78 7.50 -10.25 -17.67
CA PRO A 78 6.68 -9.86 -18.83
C PRO A 78 5.26 -10.48 -18.82
N SER A 79 5.09 -11.66 -18.20
CA SER A 79 3.78 -12.31 -18.03
C SER A 79 2.84 -11.52 -17.12
N GLN A 80 3.40 -10.83 -16.11
CA GLN A 80 2.65 -10.01 -15.19
C GLN A 80 2.27 -8.64 -15.78
N LEU A 81 3.11 -8.10 -16.68
CA LEU A 81 3.02 -6.72 -17.12
C LEU A 81 3.36 -6.56 -18.60
N ASN A 82 2.33 -6.41 -19.44
CA ASN A 82 2.48 -6.02 -20.83
C ASN A 82 2.29 -4.50 -20.96
N LEU A 83 3.36 -3.79 -21.36
CA LEU A 83 3.40 -2.35 -21.58
C LEU A 83 3.64 -1.97 -23.06
N ALA A 84 3.50 -2.91 -23.99
CA ALA A 84 3.81 -2.67 -25.42
C ALA A 84 3.01 -1.49 -25.99
N ASP A 85 1.79 -1.29 -25.53
CA ASP A 85 0.89 -0.20 -25.98
C ASP A 85 0.86 0.99 -25.01
N ALA A 86 1.73 1.02 -24.01
CA ALA A 86 1.76 2.09 -23.02
C ALA A 86 2.49 3.32 -23.55
N ASN A 87 1.75 4.40 -23.74
CA ASN A 87 2.32 5.74 -24.03
C ASN A 87 2.88 6.37 -22.76
N SER A 88 3.61 7.48 -22.92
CA SER A 88 4.10 8.27 -21.79
C SER A 88 2.95 8.70 -20.88
N GLY A 89 3.08 8.40 -19.59
CA GLY A 89 2.07 8.69 -18.57
C GLY A 89 0.87 7.72 -18.55
N SER A 90 0.89 6.62 -19.33
CA SER A 90 -0.09 5.53 -19.23
C SER A 90 0.55 4.24 -18.68
N GLY A 91 -0.14 3.11 -18.72
CA GLY A 91 0.34 1.85 -18.15
C GLY A 91 -0.17 1.61 -16.73
N ILE A 92 0.71 1.50 -15.74
CA ILE A 92 0.35 1.18 -14.35
C ILE A 92 0.07 2.42 -13.52
N PHE A 93 -1.20 2.59 -13.17
CA PHE A 93 -1.70 3.69 -12.32
C PHE A 93 -1.60 3.33 -10.83
N ALA A 94 -2.29 4.11 -9.98
CA ALA A 94 -2.18 4.03 -8.53
C ALA A 94 -2.35 2.61 -7.97
N PRO A 95 -1.29 2.01 -7.39
CA PRO A 95 -1.39 0.74 -6.72
C PRO A 95 -1.89 0.92 -5.28
N THR A 96 -2.52 -0.11 -4.75
CA THR A 96 -2.77 -0.23 -3.32
C THR A 96 -2.18 -1.52 -2.80
N ILE A 97 -1.43 -1.46 -1.68
CA ILE A 97 -0.91 -2.64 -0.99
C ILE A 97 -1.71 -2.89 0.29
N ARG A 98 -2.02 -4.16 0.57
CA ARG A 98 -2.66 -4.62 1.82
C ARG A 98 -1.98 -5.89 2.31
N TYR A 99 -2.00 -6.07 3.63
CA TYR A 99 -1.58 -7.30 4.29
C TYR A 99 -2.76 -7.87 5.06
N ASN A 100 -3.11 -9.12 4.80
CA ASN A 100 -4.17 -9.84 5.49
C ASN A 100 -3.84 -11.32 5.61
N ASP A 101 -3.94 -11.87 6.81
CA ASP A 101 -3.75 -13.30 7.13
C ASP A 101 -2.46 -13.91 6.54
N GLY A 102 -1.34 -13.20 6.67
CA GLY A 102 -0.04 -13.69 6.19
C GLY A 102 0.23 -13.46 4.70
N ILE A 103 -0.69 -12.83 3.97
CA ILE A 103 -0.58 -12.59 2.52
C ILE A 103 -0.55 -11.09 2.24
N PHE A 104 0.41 -10.67 1.41
CA PHE A 104 0.43 -9.35 0.81
C PHE A 104 -0.35 -9.38 -0.50
N TYR A 105 -1.20 -8.38 -0.70
CA TYR A 105 -1.96 -8.15 -1.92
C TYR A 105 -1.59 -6.77 -2.48
N MET A 106 -1.17 -6.71 -3.73
CA MET A 106 -1.01 -5.45 -4.46
C MET A 106 -2.00 -5.43 -5.61
N ILE A 107 -2.89 -4.44 -5.60
CA ILE A 107 -3.90 -4.22 -6.64
C ILE A 107 -3.61 -2.92 -7.37
N THR A 108 -3.79 -2.89 -8.68
CA THR A 108 -3.57 -1.70 -9.52
C THR A 108 -4.39 -1.78 -10.81
N THR A 109 -4.31 -0.73 -11.63
CA THR A 109 -4.91 -0.66 -12.97
C THR A 109 -3.83 -0.55 -14.03
N ASN A 110 -3.86 -1.42 -15.05
CA ASN A 110 -3.15 -1.18 -16.30
C ASN A 110 -4.11 -0.50 -17.28
N VAL A 111 -4.01 0.83 -17.40
CA VAL A 111 -4.88 1.63 -18.29
C VAL A 111 -4.58 1.44 -19.79
N SER A 112 -3.42 0.88 -20.12
CA SER A 112 -3.03 0.49 -21.49
C SER A 112 -3.35 -0.97 -21.81
N GLY A 113 -3.98 -1.70 -20.88
CA GLY A 113 -4.23 -3.13 -21.00
C GLY A 113 -5.61 -3.54 -20.55
N LYS A 114 -5.68 -4.62 -19.76
CA LYS A 114 -6.94 -5.25 -19.37
C LYS A 114 -7.67 -4.58 -18.18
N GLY A 115 -7.15 -3.47 -17.64
CA GLY A 115 -7.75 -2.79 -16.50
C GLY A 115 -7.22 -3.29 -15.16
N ASN A 116 -8.10 -3.52 -14.19
CA ASN A 116 -7.75 -3.86 -12.81
C ASN A 116 -7.26 -5.30 -12.67
N PHE A 117 -6.20 -5.46 -11.89
CA PHE A 117 -5.67 -6.77 -11.50
C PHE A 117 -4.97 -6.69 -10.15
N LEU A 118 -4.80 -7.83 -9.52
CA LEU A 118 -3.97 -7.95 -8.33
C LEU A 118 -2.91 -9.04 -8.50
N VAL A 119 -1.83 -8.90 -7.74
CA VAL A 119 -0.83 -9.94 -7.48
C VAL A 119 -0.68 -10.11 -5.99
N HIS A 120 -0.28 -11.28 -5.54
CA HIS A 120 -0.12 -11.60 -4.13
C HIS A 120 1.15 -12.39 -3.86
N THR A 121 1.63 -12.35 -2.60
CA THR A 121 2.75 -13.14 -2.12
C THR A 121 2.68 -13.30 -0.59
N THR A 122 3.32 -14.32 -0.06
CA THR A 122 3.57 -14.46 1.39
C THR A 122 4.93 -13.89 1.79
N ASP A 123 5.82 -13.63 0.83
CA ASP A 123 7.14 -13.04 1.04
C ASP A 123 7.32 -11.83 0.11
N PRO A 124 7.29 -10.59 0.63
CA PRO A 124 7.43 -9.39 -0.19
C PRO A 124 8.83 -9.24 -0.83
N HIS A 125 9.84 -9.93 -0.31
CA HIS A 125 11.18 -9.98 -0.90
C HIS A 125 11.31 -11.05 -2.01
N GLY A 126 10.32 -11.94 -2.13
CA GLY A 126 10.28 -13.02 -3.09
C GLY A 126 9.50 -12.69 -4.36
N GLU A 127 9.06 -13.73 -5.04
CA GLU A 127 8.24 -13.58 -6.24
C GLU A 127 6.78 -13.29 -5.89
N TRP A 128 6.17 -12.38 -6.65
CA TRP A 128 4.73 -12.13 -6.65
C TRP A 128 4.03 -13.04 -7.65
N SER A 129 2.77 -13.37 -7.40
CA SER A 129 1.97 -14.24 -8.26
C SER A 129 1.83 -13.73 -9.70
N GLU A 130 1.30 -14.57 -10.60
CA GLU A 130 0.73 -14.08 -11.85
C GLU A 130 -0.49 -13.20 -11.59
N PRO A 131 -0.86 -12.30 -12.53
CA PRO A 131 -1.97 -11.39 -12.36
C PRO A 131 -3.31 -12.10 -12.23
N VAL A 132 -4.04 -11.76 -11.20
CA VAL A 132 -5.44 -12.14 -11.03
C VAL A 132 -6.29 -10.96 -11.54
N TRP A 133 -6.88 -11.11 -12.70
CA TRP A 133 -7.66 -10.07 -13.38
C TRP A 133 -9.05 -9.93 -12.75
N LEU A 134 -9.55 -8.69 -12.67
CA LEU A 134 -10.78 -8.33 -11.98
C LEU A 134 -11.81 -7.80 -12.97
N GLU A 135 -13.09 -8.12 -12.72
CA GLU A 135 -14.20 -7.71 -13.59
C GLU A 135 -14.62 -6.26 -13.37
N GLN A 136 -14.54 -5.77 -12.12
CA GLN A 136 -14.92 -4.38 -11.82
C GLN A 136 -13.92 -3.42 -12.47
N GLY A 137 -14.39 -2.60 -13.39
CA GLY A 137 -13.60 -1.59 -14.08
C GLY A 137 -13.34 -0.34 -13.23
N GLY A 138 -12.74 0.66 -13.88
CA GLY A 138 -12.34 1.93 -13.25
C GLY A 138 -10.86 1.95 -12.94
N ILE A 139 -10.42 3.03 -12.26
CA ILE A 139 -9.02 3.23 -11.84
C ILE A 139 -8.93 3.29 -10.31
N ASP A 140 -7.71 3.39 -9.80
CA ASP A 140 -7.38 3.61 -8.38
C ASP A 140 -8.05 2.58 -7.45
N PRO A 141 -7.86 1.27 -7.72
CA PRO A 141 -8.52 0.24 -6.95
C PRO A 141 -7.91 0.11 -5.55
N SER A 142 -8.75 -0.26 -4.58
CA SER A 142 -8.31 -0.58 -3.22
C SER A 142 -9.03 -1.80 -2.69
N LEU A 143 -8.39 -2.52 -1.76
CA LEU A 143 -8.94 -3.69 -1.07
C LEU A 143 -9.22 -3.37 0.39
N TYR A 144 -10.27 -3.97 0.91
CA TYR A 144 -10.61 -4.00 2.32
C TYR A 144 -11.03 -5.40 2.75
N PHE A 145 -10.46 -5.89 3.85
CA PHE A 145 -10.71 -7.22 4.39
C PHE A 145 -11.47 -7.11 5.70
N GLU A 146 -12.59 -7.82 5.82
CA GLU A 146 -13.42 -7.87 7.03
C GLU A 146 -14.19 -9.18 7.07
N ASP A 147 -14.23 -9.84 8.23
CA ASP A 147 -15.00 -11.08 8.49
C ASP A 147 -14.77 -12.19 7.45
N GLY A 148 -13.51 -12.37 7.02
CA GLY A 148 -13.13 -13.37 6.02
C GLY A 148 -13.54 -13.02 4.59
N LYS A 149 -14.00 -11.80 4.33
CA LYS A 149 -14.37 -11.30 3.01
C LYS A 149 -13.36 -10.30 2.50
N CYS A 150 -13.27 -10.20 1.17
CA CYS A 150 -12.49 -9.18 0.49
C CYS A 150 -13.41 -8.27 -0.33
N PHE A 151 -13.35 -6.99 -0.06
CA PHE A 151 -14.07 -5.96 -0.79
C PHE A 151 -13.11 -5.16 -1.65
N MET A 152 -13.52 -4.89 -2.88
CA MET A 152 -12.81 -4.02 -3.81
C MET A 152 -13.62 -2.74 -4.03
N VAL A 153 -12.94 -1.59 -3.98
CA VAL A 153 -13.46 -0.32 -4.49
C VAL A 153 -12.64 0.12 -5.70
N SER A 154 -13.26 0.87 -6.60
CA SER A 154 -12.60 1.53 -7.72
C SER A 154 -13.41 2.74 -8.19
N ASN A 155 -12.77 3.61 -8.99
CA ASN A 155 -13.37 4.82 -9.55
C ASN A 155 -13.54 4.65 -11.08
N PRO A 156 -14.70 4.18 -11.56
CA PRO A 156 -14.90 4.00 -12.99
C PRO A 156 -15.17 5.33 -13.75
N ASP A 157 -15.77 6.34 -13.11
CA ASP A 157 -16.14 7.60 -13.78
C ASP A 157 -16.53 8.69 -12.78
N GLY A 158 -15.59 9.07 -11.90
CA GLY A 158 -15.81 10.11 -10.89
C GLY A 158 -16.69 9.72 -9.70
N TYR A 159 -17.08 8.46 -9.59
CA TYR A 159 -17.81 7.89 -8.46
C TYR A 159 -17.12 6.62 -7.96
N ILE A 160 -17.45 6.18 -6.74
CA ILE A 160 -16.85 4.98 -6.16
C ILE A 160 -17.84 3.82 -6.21
N ASN A 161 -17.41 2.73 -6.83
CA ASN A 161 -18.09 1.44 -6.79
C ASN A 161 -17.41 0.51 -5.79
N LEU A 162 -18.19 -0.34 -5.15
CA LEU A 162 -17.77 -1.41 -4.25
C LEU A 162 -18.37 -2.73 -4.69
N CYS A 163 -17.59 -3.80 -4.67
CA CYS A 163 -18.05 -5.17 -4.78
C CYS A 163 -17.27 -6.09 -3.84
N GLU A 164 -17.82 -7.26 -3.53
CA GLU A 164 -17.12 -8.37 -2.88
C GLU A 164 -16.44 -9.22 -3.96
N ILE A 165 -15.19 -9.61 -3.72
CA ILE A 165 -14.39 -10.44 -4.64
C ILE A 165 -13.74 -11.61 -3.89
N ASP A 166 -13.40 -12.66 -4.61
CA ASP A 166 -12.40 -13.64 -4.20
C ASP A 166 -11.02 -13.16 -4.69
N PRO A 167 -10.10 -12.73 -3.80
CA PRO A 167 -8.84 -12.17 -4.21
C PRO A 167 -7.86 -13.19 -4.81
N MET A 168 -8.11 -14.50 -4.63
CA MET A 168 -7.26 -15.55 -5.18
C MET A 168 -7.63 -15.93 -6.60
N THR A 169 -8.89 -15.74 -6.99
CA THR A 169 -9.40 -16.10 -8.33
C THR A 169 -9.83 -14.89 -9.16
N GLY A 170 -10.00 -13.73 -8.54
CA GLY A 170 -10.53 -12.52 -9.17
C GLY A 170 -12.05 -12.54 -9.39
N LYS A 171 -12.72 -13.63 -8.98
CA LYS A 171 -14.16 -13.75 -9.16
C LYS A 171 -14.91 -12.70 -8.36
N GLN A 172 -15.78 -11.95 -9.03
CA GLN A 172 -16.71 -11.03 -8.36
C GLN A 172 -17.83 -11.84 -7.71
N LEU A 173 -18.03 -11.65 -6.40
CA LEU A 173 -18.99 -12.39 -5.57
C LEU A 173 -20.29 -11.61 -5.32
N SER A 174 -20.27 -10.28 -5.54
CA SER A 174 -21.46 -9.44 -5.48
C SER A 174 -21.50 -8.47 -6.65
N SER A 175 -22.69 -7.99 -7.03
CA SER A 175 -22.80 -6.92 -8.01
C SER A 175 -22.14 -5.63 -7.49
N SER A 176 -21.53 -4.87 -8.39
CA SER A 176 -20.94 -3.57 -8.08
C SER A 176 -22.01 -2.59 -7.63
N LYS A 177 -21.81 -1.96 -6.49
CA LYS A 177 -22.72 -0.97 -5.89
C LYS A 177 -22.00 0.37 -5.80
N ARG A 178 -22.62 1.42 -6.32
CA ARG A 178 -22.15 2.78 -6.11
C ARG A 178 -22.35 3.19 -4.66
N ILE A 179 -21.26 3.53 -3.97
CA ILE A 179 -21.25 3.92 -2.56
C ILE A 179 -20.98 5.41 -2.35
N TRP A 180 -20.46 6.11 -3.39
CA TRP A 180 -20.21 7.54 -3.37
C TRP A 180 -20.32 8.12 -4.78
N ASN A 181 -20.92 9.32 -4.91
CA ASN A 181 -21.21 9.95 -6.18
C ASN A 181 -20.21 11.03 -6.62
N GLY A 182 -19.14 11.21 -5.84
CA GLY A 182 -18.24 12.33 -6.05
C GLY A 182 -18.76 13.64 -5.44
N THR A 183 -17.88 14.62 -5.36
CA THR A 183 -18.24 16.02 -5.12
C THR A 183 -18.31 16.68 -6.47
N GLY A 184 -19.52 16.99 -6.94
CA GLY A 184 -19.74 17.79 -8.17
C GLY A 184 -19.28 19.22 -8.00
#